data_a9e98bd749146c137f34bff44fcf8c86
#
_entry.id   a9e98bd749146c137f34bff44fcf8c86
#
_cell.length_a   1.000
_cell.length_b   1.000
_cell.length_c   1.000
_cell.angle_alpha   90.00
_cell.angle_beta   90.00
_cell.angle_gamma   90.00
#
_symmetry.space_group_name_H-M   'P 1'
#
loop_
_entity.id
_entity.type
_entity.pdbx_description
1 polymer ?
#
loop_
_entity_poly.entity_id
_entity_poly.type
_entity_poly.pdbx_seq_one_letter_code
_entity_poly.pdbx_strand_id
1 'polypeptide(L)'
;MFTFALTHAYLIPLFPALAFLIIAPFTRREKNLSATIAIVMMALALAFSVFVALATVNYQITMGDPYVMKTIWAHIGAVELAMGVLIDPLTALMLVIVTLVSLLVYIYSVSYMEHDAGMGRFFAFISLFSAAMLGLVVSVNFLQLYVFWEGVGLCSYLLIGFYYDKVSAREAAKKAFITTRIGDFGMLVGILLVQVAFGTMDFIELRLMMPEYVLVAGTGYLTVIGLLLFMGPIGKSGQFPLHVWLLDAMEGPTPTSALIHAATMVAAGVFLVARAFFIFSECPLVMDFIAGLGAFTALFAAVIAVTQRRFKAVLAYSTISQLGYMMLAVGIGAFSASMFHLMTHAFFKAMLFLCAGAVMHALHDETDITKMGGLWKKMPLTFVTMLIGVLAISGIPPFSGFFSKDEILAAAMHASTPLYLMATFTSFLTAFYMARLLIVAFLGESRSEYEAHEVDAFMRWPMIMLALLTIVSGLWGYFGGFSLWIYADAPHHEAIDWTVAGTSTVLALLAFAAAYQIYGRHRLRAAMQQRSFGFLYRVVYNKFYVDELYGYFRERFVYGTAVILKWVDEKIFDGIMNGLGAYGLAMSEVLTENVNGQAQRYVVVFYTGVVILLCYALYWAVQVLMYLGGGLLR
;
A
#
# COMPACT_ATOMS: atom_id res chain seq x y z
N MET A 1 0.95 35.48 -1.75
CA MET A 1 1.71 34.26 -2.02
C MET A 1 1.03 33.02 -1.44
N PHE A 2 0.70 33.00 -0.15
CA PHE A 2 0.04 31.86 0.52
C PHE A 2 -1.38 31.60 -0.02
N THR A 3 -2.19 32.63 -0.23
CA THR A 3 -3.53 32.48 -0.85
C THR A 3 -3.41 31.87 -2.24
N PHE A 4 -2.43 32.30 -3.03
CA PHE A 4 -2.17 31.72 -4.36
C PHE A 4 -1.79 30.24 -4.25
N ALA A 5 -0.98 29.85 -3.25
CA ALA A 5 -0.60 28.45 -3.05
C ALA A 5 -1.82 27.57 -2.72
N LEU A 6 -2.75 28.03 -1.89
CA LEU A 6 -3.98 27.30 -1.56
C LEU A 6 -4.89 27.15 -2.79
N THR A 7 -5.15 28.25 -3.50
CA THR A 7 -6.03 28.22 -4.69
C THR A 7 -5.46 27.40 -5.86
N HIS A 8 -4.14 27.18 -5.89
CA HIS A 8 -3.46 26.44 -6.94
C HIS A 8 -2.82 25.13 -6.45
N ALA A 9 -3.25 24.61 -5.29
CA ALA A 9 -2.69 23.39 -4.71
C ALA A 9 -2.86 22.15 -5.61
N TYR A 10 -3.81 22.17 -6.54
CA TYR A 10 -3.97 21.14 -7.58
C TYR A 10 -2.74 21.03 -8.52
N LEU A 11 -1.90 22.05 -8.59
CA LEU A 11 -0.64 22.00 -9.36
C LEU A 11 0.36 21.02 -8.76
N ILE A 12 0.29 20.73 -7.44
CA ILE A 12 1.24 19.85 -6.77
C ILE A 12 1.22 18.43 -7.40
N PRO A 13 0.09 17.72 -7.50
CA PRO A 13 0.03 16.45 -8.22
C PRO A 13 0.20 16.60 -9.74
N LEU A 14 -0.14 17.77 -10.30
CA LEU A 14 -0.06 18.00 -11.74
C LEU A 14 1.39 18.10 -12.24
N PHE A 15 2.32 18.68 -11.49
CA PHE A 15 3.72 18.78 -11.91
C PHE A 15 4.35 17.40 -12.23
N PRO A 16 4.34 16.40 -11.33
CA PRO A 16 4.88 15.09 -11.69
C PRO A 16 4.03 14.35 -12.73
N ALA A 17 2.72 14.61 -12.83
CA ALA A 17 1.89 14.10 -13.92
C ALA A 17 2.34 14.64 -15.28
N LEU A 18 2.63 15.94 -15.38
CA LEU A 18 3.19 16.57 -16.59
C LEU A 18 4.57 16.00 -16.91
N ALA A 19 5.43 15.76 -15.90
CA ALA A 19 6.70 15.09 -16.11
C ALA A 19 6.51 13.73 -16.80
N PHE A 20 5.59 12.90 -16.31
CA PHE A 20 5.25 11.63 -16.96
C PHE A 20 4.77 11.82 -18.41
N LEU A 21 3.83 12.74 -18.64
CA LEU A 21 3.25 13.01 -19.97
C LEU A 21 4.29 13.51 -20.97
N ILE A 22 5.35 14.18 -20.51
CA ILE A 22 6.46 14.62 -21.37
C ILE A 22 7.48 13.50 -21.57
N ILE A 23 7.88 12.84 -20.49
CA ILE A 23 8.97 11.84 -20.54
C ILE A 23 8.55 10.60 -21.32
N ALA A 24 7.36 10.05 -21.04
CA ALA A 24 6.95 8.76 -21.59
C ALA A 24 6.88 8.75 -23.13
N PRO A 25 6.27 9.73 -23.83
CA PRO A 25 6.21 9.76 -25.29
C PRO A 25 7.42 10.41 -25.95
N PHE A 26 8.04 11.45 -25.34
CA PHE A 26 8.97 12.31 -26.07
C PHE A 26 10.44 12.12 -25.68
N THR A 27 10.77 12.03 -24.38
CA THR A 27 12.16 12.09 -23.92
C THR A 27 12.70 10.80 -23.32
N ARG A 28 11.94 9.71 -23.28
CA ARG A 28 12.34 8.45 -22.62
C ARG A 28 13.66 7.86 -23.12
N ARG A 29 14.10 8.21 -24.34
CA ARG A 29 15.38 7.77 -24.91
C ARG A 29 16.56 8.64 -24.46
N GLU A 30 16.28 9.87 -24.02
CA GLU A 30 17.25 10.85 -23.57
C GLU A 30 17.35 10.81 -22.04
N LYS A 31 18.27 9.97 -21.51
CA LYS A 31 18.40 9.68 -20.08
C LYS A 31 18.47 10.94 -19.21
N ASN A 32 19.41 11.83 -19.51
CA ASN A 32 19.68 13.04 -18.73
C ASN A 32 18.53 14.05 -18.81
N LEU A 33 17.93 14.21 -19.98
CA LEU A 33 16.79 15.12 -20.15
C LEU A 33 15.58 14.62 -19.38
N SER A 34 15.28 13.31 -19.42
CA SER A 34 14.20 12.69 -18.64
C SER A 34 14.40 12.87 -17.13
N ALA A 35 15.61 12.65 -16.64
CA ALA A 35 15.96 12.87 -15.23
C ALA A 35 15.78 14.34 -14.83
N THR A 36 16.29 15.28 -15.65
CA THR A 36 16.18 16.72 -15.39
C THR A 36 14.73 17.17 -15.32
N ILE A 37 13.87 16.76 -16.28
CA ILE A 37 12.45 17.09 -16.29
C ILE A 37 11.78 16.58 -15.02
N ALA A 38 12.00 15.31 -14.64
CA ALA A 38 11.41 14.73 -13.45
C ALA A 38 11.83 15.47 -12.17
N ILE A 39 13.13 15.78 -12.01
CA ILE A 39 13.67 16.49 -10.85
C ILE A 39 13.12 17.91 -10.77
N VAL A 40 13.11 18.66 -11.87
CA VAL A 40 12.60 20.04 -11.90
C VAL A 40 11.12 20.08 -11.54
N MET A 41 10.30 19.22 -12.13
CA MET A 41 8.86 19.16 -11.82
C MET A 41 8.61 18.75 -10.37
N MET A 42 9.38 17.82 -9.82
CA MET A 42 9.27 17.44 -8.41
C MET A 42 9.76 18.55 -7.47
N ALA A 43 10.79 19.30 -7.83
CA ALA A 43 11.25 20.45 -7.08
C ALA A 43 10.19 21.58 -7.03
N LEU A 44 9.48 21.81 -8.15
CA LEU A 44 8.34 22.72 -8.18
C LEU A 44 7.20 22.22 -7.29
N ALA A 45 6.88 20.92 -7.34
CA ALA A 45 5.87 20.31 -6.45
C ALA A 45 6.26 20.50 -4.97
N LEU A 46 7.53 20.30 -4.62
CA LEU A 46 8.01 20.51 -3.24
C LEU A 46 7.88 21.99 -2.83
N ALA A 47 8.31 22.92 -3.68
CA ALA A 47 8.18 24.35 -3.38
C ALA A 47 6.73 24.75 -3.08
N PHE A 48 5.77 24.31 -3.91
CA PHE A 48 4.35 24.53 -3.68
C PHE A 48 3.85 23.84 -2.41
N SER A 49 4.28 22.61 -2.13
CA SER A 49 3.91 21.88 -0.90
C SER A 49 4.37 22.61 0.36
N VAL A 50 5.57 23.18 0.36
CA VAL A 50 6.07 24.01 1.47
C VAL A 50 5.24 25.27 1.64
N PHE A 51 4.89 25.97 0.55
CA PHE A 51 4.02 27.14 0.63
C PHE A 51 2.61 26.79 1.14
N VAL A 52 2.06 25.67 0.75
CA VAL A 52 0.78 25.18 1.28
C VAL A 52 0.90 24.87 2.77
N ALA A 53 1.96 24.20 3.22
CA ALA A 53 2.18 23.93 4.65
C ALA A 53 2.33 25.22 5.47
N LEU A 54 3.06 26.21 4.97
CA LEU A 54 3.14 27.53 5.62
C LEU A 54 1.79 28.27 5.62
N ALA A 55 0.96 28.07 4.58
CA ALA A 55 -0.37 28.65 4.52
C ALA A 55 -1.32 28.03 5.55
N THR A 56 -1.23 26.74 5.87
CA THR A 56 -2.06 26.12 6.91
C THR A 56 -1.84 26.78 8.26
N VAL A 57 -0.59 27.10 8.61
CA VAL A 57 -0.26 27.80 9.86
C VAL A 57 -0.72 29.26 9.81
N ASN A 58 -0.43 29.97 8.70
CA ASN A 58 -0.72 31.40 8.58
C ASN A 58 -2.23 31.73 8.56
N TYR A 59 -3.05 30.88 7.96
CA TYR A 59 -4.50 31.04 7.89
C TYR A 59 -5.24 30.20 8.96
N GLN A 60 -4.53 29.63 9.90
CA GLN A 60 -5.09 28.79 10.98
C GLN A 60 -6.04 27.70 10.44
N ILE A 61 -5.66 27.10 9.30
CA ILE A 61 -6.39 25.98 8.72
C ILE A 61 -6.20 24.75 9.63
N THR A 62 -7.31 24.15 10.03
CA THR A 62 -7.33 23.00 10.92
C THR A 62 -7.96 21.78 10.23
N MET A 63 -7.90 20.62 10.87
CA MET A 63 -8.64 19.45 10.40
C MET A 63 -10.16 19.62 10.53
N GLY A 64 -10.62 20.45 11.47
CA GLY A 64 -12.04 20.78 11.66
C GLY A 64 -12.59 21.76 10.63
N ASP A 65 -11.74 22.67 10.15
CA ASP A 65 -12.07 23.73 9.17
C ASP A 65 -11.00 23.77 8.07
N PRO A 66 -11.02 22.81 7.14
CA PRO A 66 -10.05 22.71 6.07
C PRO A 66 -10.36 23.69 4.92
N TYR A 67 -9.33 24.03 4.15
CA TYR A 67 -9.54 24.69 2.86
C TYR A 67 -9.97 23.67 1.82
N VAL A 68 -11.13 23.88 1.20
CA VAL A 68 -11.69 22.97 0.18
C VAL A 68 -11.97 23.73 -1.12
N MET A 69 -11.51 23.16 -2.22
CA MET A 69 -11.88 23.57 -3.57
C MET A 69 -12.33 22.33 -4.34
N LYS A 70 -13.59 22.28 -4.74
CA LYS A 70 -14.15 21.12 -5.48
C LYS A 70 -14.90 21.56 -6.73
N THR A 71 -14.85 20.72 -7.76
CA THR A 71 -15.60 20.89 -9.02
C THR A 71 -16.34 19.60 -9.32
N ILE A 72 -17.63 19.69 -9.57
CA ILE A 72 -18.46 18.56 -10.02
C ILE A 72 -18.16 18.38 -11.51
N TRP A 73 -17.75 17.18 -11.91
CA TRP A 73 -17.42 16.86 -13.30
C TRP A 73 -18.42 15.90 -13.96
N ALA A 74 -19.22 15.18 -13.17
CA ALA A 74 -20.27 14.30 -13.66
C ALA A 74 -21.38 14.08 -12.62
N HIS A 75 -22.56 13.70 -13.12
CA HIS A 75 -23.69 13.22 -12.31
C HIS A 75 -24.09 11.82 -12.78
N ILE A 76 -24.28 10.90 -11.85
CA ILE A 76 -24.83 9.57 -12.14
C ILE A 76 -26.10 9.41 -11.28
N GLY A 77 -27.25 9.69 -11.90
CA GLY A 77 -28.51 9.79 -11.15
C GLY A 77 -28.46 10.92 -10.11
N ALA A 78 -28.65 10.58 -8.85
CA ALA A 78 -28.55 11.50 -7.71
C ALA A 78 -27.12 11.65 -7.15
N VAL A 79 -26.15 10.89 -7.68
CA VAL A 79 -24.77 10.92 -7.18
C VAL A 79 -23.96 11.97 -7.92
N GLU A 80 -23.41 12.92 -7.19
CA GLU A 80 -22.49 13.92 -7.70
C GLU A 80 -21.05 13.42 -7.64
N LEU A 81 -20.38 13.39 -8.80
CA LEU A 81 -18.96 13.05 -8.89
C LEU A 81 -18.14 14.34 -8.87
N ALA A 82 -17.51 14.62 -7.75
CA ALA A 82 -16.65 15.78 -7.56
C ALA A 82 -15.18 15.40 -7.55
N MET A 83 -14.34 16.25 -8.11
CA MET A 83 -12.89 16.24 -7.94
C MET A 83 -12.45 17.57 -7.35
N GLY A 84 -11.41 17.55 -6.50
CA GLY A 84 -10.96 18.76 -5.85
C GLY A 84 -9.70 18.59 -5.03
N VAL A 85 -9.47 19.58 -4.20
CA VAL A 85 -8.32 19.64 -3.28
C VAL A 85 -8.83 19.99 -1.89
N LEU A 86 -8.49 19.16 -0.91
CA LEU A 86 -8.72 19.37 0.51
C LEU A 86 -7.38 19.61 1.19
N ILE A 87 -7.22 20.78 1.81
CA ILE A 87 -6.00 21.16 2.51
C ILE A 87 -6.31 21.35 4.00
N ASP A 88 -5.70 20.54 4.79
CA ASP A 88 -5.64 20.61 6.26
C ASP A 88 -4.22 20.25 6.72
N PRO A 89 -3.90 20.25 8.02
CA PRO A 89 -2.57 19.89 8.50
C PRO A 89 -2.12 18.50 8.08
N LEU A 90 -3.02 17.52 8.04
CA LEU A 90 -2.71 16.14 7.59
C LEU A 90 -2.29 16.10 6.11
N THR A 91 -3.05 16.78 5.24
CA THR A 91 -2.71 16.92 3.82
C THR A 91 -1.38 17.64 3.65
N ALA A 92 -1.20 18.78 4.34
CA ALA A 92 0.03 19.58 4.25
C ALA A 92 1.27 18.79 4.69
N LEU A 93 1.17 18.03 5.78
CA LEU A 93 2.22 17.12 6.25
C LEU A 93 2.61 16.12 5.16
N MET A 94 1.63 15.42 4.62
CA MET A 94 1.87 14.39 3.61
C MET A 94 2.41 14.95 2.29
N LEU A 95 1.92 16.12 1.86
CA LEU A 95 2.45 16.80 0.66
C LEU A 95 3.94 17.09 0.79
N VAL A 96 4.37 17.63 1.94
CA VAL A 96 5.80 17.93 2.17
C VAL A 96 6.62 16.64 2.25
N ILE A 97 6.17 15.63 2.99
CA ILE A 97 6.90 14.37 3.14
C ILE A 97 7.07 13.68 1.78
N VAL A 98 5.96 13.53 1.03
CA VAL A 98 5.99 12.82 -0.26
C VAL A 98 6.87 13.55 -1.29
N THR A 99 6.73 14.87 -1.42
CA THR A 99 7.50 15.63 -2.41
C THR A 99 8.99 15.71 -2.06
N LEU A 100 9.31 15.89 -0.77
CA LEU A 100 10.70 15.97 -0.31
C LEU A 100 11.44 14.63 -0.48
N VAL A 101 10.84 13.55 0.01
CA VAL A 101 11.43 12.21 -0.13
C VAL A 101 11.54 11.82 -1.61
N SER A 102 10.49 12.09 -2.42
CA SER A 102 10.52 11.81 -3.86
C SER A 102 11.64 12.58 -4.56
N LEU A 103 11.80 13.87 -4.27
CA LEU A 103 12.88 14.67 -4.86
C LEU A 103 14.27 14.11 -4.54
N LEU A 104 14.51 13.75 -3.27
CA LEU A 104 15.80 13.17 -2.85
C LEU A 104 16.05 11.81 -3.51
N VAL A 105 15.01 10.97 -3.64
CA VAL A 105 15.08 9.68 -4.35
C VAL A 105 15.35 9.91 -5.85
N TYR A 106 14.74 10.92 -6.48
CA TYR A 106 14.98 11.23 -7.90
C TYR A 106 16.44 11.66 -8.14
N ILE A 107 16.98 12.52 -7.28
CA ILE A 107 18.40 12.94 -7.36
C ILE A 107 19.32 11.73 -7.20
N TYR A 108 19.06 10.87 -6.20
CA TYR A 108 19.81 9.63 -5.99
C TYR A 108 19.77 8.71 -7.22
N SER A 109 18.61 8.63 -7.87
CA SER A 109 18.37 7.74 -9.00
C SER A 109 19.14 8.12 -10.26
N VAL A 110 19.62 9.36 -10.38
CA VAL A 110 20.43 9.81 -11.53
C VAL A 110 21.66 8.92 -11.68
N SER A 111 22.42 8.76 -10.61
CA SER A 111 23.63 7.95 -10.63
C SER A 111 23.33 6.45 -10.47
N TYR A 112 22.37 6.09 -9.62
CA TYR A 112 22.00 4.68 -9.44
C TYR A 112 21.54 4.00 -10.73
N MET A 113 20.83 4.73 -11.63
CA MET A 113 20.29 4.22 -12.89
C MET A 113 21.12 4.61 -14.13
N GLU A 114 22.27 5.25 -13.97
CA GLU A 114 23.07 5.82 -15.08
C GLU A 114 23.39 4.78 -16.16
N HIS A 115 23.76 3.58 -15.73
CA HIS A 115 24.15 2.50 -16.64
C HIS A 115 22.95 1.70 -17.17
N ASP A 116 21.73 1.93 -16.64
CA ASP A 116 20.52 1.21 -17.09
C ASP A 116 19.96 1.82 -18.38
N ALA A 117 19.66 0.96 -19.36
CA ALA A 117 19.06 1.39 -20.62
C ALA A 117 17.62 1.91 -20.44
N GLY A 118 16.93 1.48 -19.38
CA GLY A 118 15.57 1.86 -19.03
C GLY A 118 15.44 3.13 -18.19
N MET A 119 16.51 3.88 -17.94
CA MET A 119 16.52 5.04 -17.05
C MET A 119 15.39 6.05 -17.35
N GLY A 120 15.16 6.42 -18.61
CA GLY A 120 14.06 7.33 -18.97
C GLY A 120 12.67 6.76 -18.66
N ARG A 121 12.46 5.45 -18.89
CA ARG A 121 11.22 4.75 -18.48
C ARG A 121 11.07 4.74 -16.97
N PHE A 122 12.15 4.57 -16.24
CA PHE A 122 12.16 4.63 -14.77
C PHE A 122 11.69 6.00 -14.28
N PHE A 123 12.25 7.10 -14.80
CA PHE A 123 11.85 8.46 -14.42
C PHE A 123 10.40 8.78 -14.79
N ALA A 124 9.89 8.24 -15.91
CA ALA A 124 8.46 8.34 -16.23
C ALA A 124 7.60 7.65 -15.17
N PHE A 125 7.92 6.41 -14.80
CA PHE A 125 7.11 5.64 -13.85
C PHE A 125 7.13 6.20 -12.43
N ILE A 126 8.30 6.65 -11.92
CA ILE A 126 8.36 7.28 -10.59
C ILE A 126 7.62 8.62 -10.57
N SER A 127 7.61 9.37 -11.69
CA SER A 127 6.84 10.61 -11.81
C SER A 127 5.34 10.34 -11.76
N LEU A 128 4.84 9.34 -12.49
CA LEU A 128 3.43 8.93 -12.43
C LEU A 128 3.05 8.43 -11.03
N PHE A 129 3.93 7.67 -10.39
CA PHE A 129 3.73 7.17 -9.02
C PHE A 129 3.59 8.29 -8.00
N SER A 130 4.47 9.29 -8.08
CA SER A 130 4.39 10.47 -7.21
C SER A 130 3.15 11.31 -7.49
N ALA A 131 2.75 11.46 -8.76
CA ALA A 131 1.51 12.14 -9.13
C ALA A 131 0.28 11.45 -8.54
N ALA A 132 0.22 10.12 -8.63
CA ALA A 132 -0.87 9.34 -8.05
C ALA A 132 -0.91 9.47 -6.52
N MET A 133 0.24 9.40 -5.84
CA MET A 133 0.29 9.58 -4.39
C MET A 133 -0.12 10.98 -3.94
N LEU A 134 0.34 12.02 -4.62
CA LEU A 134 -0.03 13.40 -4.31
C LEU A 134 -1.52 13.67 -4.60
N GLY A 135 -2.06 13.09 -5.68
CA GLY A 135 -3.49 13.15 -5.99
C GLY A 135 -4.36 12.46 -4.93
N LEU A 136 -3.87 11.33 -4.38
CA LEU A 136 -4.50 10.63 -3.26
C LEU A 136 -4.55 11.53 -2.01
N VAL A 137 -3.44 12.18 -1.68
CA VAL A 137 -3.30 13.01 -0.47
C VAL A 137 -4.23 14.22 -0.50
N VAL A 138 -4.43 14.86 -1.65
CA VAL A 138 -5.29 16.05 -1.78
C VAL A 138 -6.78 15.72 -1.98
N SER A 139 -7.16 14.46 -2.03
CA SER A 139 -8.53 14.04 -2.35
C SER A 139 -9.57 14.61 -1.41
N VAL A 140 -10.71 15.06 -1.96
CA VAL A 140 -11.84 15.65 -1.22
C VAL A 140 -12.89 14.62 -0.81
N ASN A 141 -12.90 13.45 -1.46
CA ASN A 141 -13.88 12.38 -1.22
C ASN A 141 -13.26 10.99 -1.40
N PHE A 142 -13.98 9.96 -0.96
CA PHE A 142 -13.53 8.57 -1.06
C PHE A 142 -13.36 8.09 -2.50
N LEU A 143 -14.18 8.56 -3.46
CA LEU A 143 -14.07 8.13 -4.85
C LEU A 143 -12.79 8.65 -5.50
N GLN A 144 -12.49 9.94 -5.34
CA GLN A 144 -11.23 10.52 -5.83
C GLN A 144 -10.03 9.85 -5.18
N LEU A 145 -10.07 9.63 -3.87
CA LEU A 145 -9.04 8.92 -3.13
C LEU A 145 -8.84 7.52 -3.72
N TYR A 146 -9.92 6.78 -4.00
CA TYR A 146 -9.86 5.44 -4.57
C TYR A 146 -9.25 5.41 -5.97
N VAL A 147 -9.59 6.37 -6.84
CA VAL A 147 -8.99 6.48 -8.19
C VAL A 147 -7.48 6.62 -8.11
N PHE A 148 -6.97 7.50 -7.25
CA PHE A 148 -5.53 7.67 -7.07
C PHE A 148 -4.89 6.51 -6.28
N TRP A 149 -5.63 5.88 -5.38
CA TRP A 149 -5.23 4.65 -4.68
C TRP A 149 -4.92 3.50 -5.64
N GLU A 150 -5.77 3.33 -6.65
CA GLU A 150 -5.56 2.39 -7.73
C GLU A 150 -4.41 2.82 -8.65
N GLY A 151 -4.27 4.11 -8.88
CA GLY A 151 -3.12 4.67 -9.61
C GLY A 151 -1.79 4.33 -8.94
N VAL A 152 -1.69 4.48 -7.60
CA VAL A 152 -0.52 4.06 -6.81
C VAL A 152 -0.27 2.55 -6.96
N GLY A 153 -1.32 1.73 -6.93
CA GLY A 153 -1.24 0.28 -7.13
C GLY A 153 -0.68 -0.10 -8.51
N LEU A 154 -1.20 0.53 -9.56
CA LEU A 154 -0.72 0.33 -10.94
C LEU A 154 0.74 0.75 -11.10
N CYS A 155 1.12 1.91 -10.58
CA CYS A 155 2.51 2.38 -10.68
C CYS A 155 3.47 1.46 -9.92
N SER A 156 3.07 0.93 -8.76
CA SER A 156 3.89 -0.04 -8.02
C SER A 156 4.10 -1.33 -8.82
N TYR A 157 3.06 -1.83 -9.49
CA TYR A 157 3.18 -2.97 -10.42
C TYR A 157 4.23 -2.73 -11.51
N LEU A 158 4.19 -1.55 -12.16
CA LEU A 158 5.15 -1.17 -13.21
C LEU A 158 6.58 -1.04 -12.68
N LEU A 159 6.75 -0.54 -11.46
CA LEU A 159 8.03 -0.31 -10.83
C LEU A 159 8.64 -1.59 -10.21
N ILE A 160 7.85 -2.45 -9.61
CA ILE A 160 8.30 -3.76 -9.11
C ILE A 160 8.70 -4.65 -10.29
N GLY A 161 7.89 -4.64 -11.36
CA GLY A 161 8.17 -5.34 -12.61
C GLY A 161 9.09 -4.61 -13.58
N PHE A 162 9.87 -3.61 -13.11
CA PHE A 162 10.72 -2.80 -13.99
C PHE A 162 11.69 -3.66 -14.81
N TYR A 163 12.30 -4.65 -14.18
CA TYR A 163 13.15 -5.66 -14.83
C TYR A 163 12.32 -6.83 -15.36
N TYR A 164 11.33 -6.53 -16.23
CA TYR A 164 10.35 -7.50 -16.73
C TYR A 164 10.96 -8.69 -17.51
N ASP A 165 12.22 -8.60 -17.93
CA ASP A 165 12.97 -9.72 -18.54
C ASP A 165 13.25 -10.82 -17.51
N LYS A 166 13.33 -10.47 -16.21
CA LYS A 166 13.49 -11.44 -15.11
C LYS A 166 12.11 -12.03 -14.74
N VAL A 167 12.02 -13.36 -14.74
CA VAL A 167 10.78 -14.06 -14.33
C VAL A 167 10.38 -13.71 -12.91
N SER A 168 11.37 -13.62 -11.98
CA SER A 168 11.14 -13.26 -10.58
C SER A 168 10.46 -11.89 -10.44
N ALA A 169 10.90 -10.88 -11.19
CA ALA A 169 10.33 -9.54 -11.16
C ALA A 169 8.89 -9.52 -11.71
N ARG A 170 8.60 -10.28 -12.78
CA ARG A 170 7.22 -10.40 -13.32
C ARG A 170 6.27 -11.04 -12.31
N GLU A 171 6.68 -12.14 -11.69
CA GLU A 171 5.85 -12.83 -10.70
C GLU A 171 5.68 -11.99 -9.42
N ALA A 172 6.73 -11.29 -8.99
CA ALA A 172 6.66 -10.34 -7.87
C ALA A 172 5.65 -9.20 -8.14
N ALA A 173 5.70 -8.61 -9.34
CA ALA A 173 4.76 -7.56 -9.73
C ALA A 173 3.31 -8.05 -9.74
N LYS A 174 3.03 -9.21 -10.34
CA LYS A 174 1.70 -9.84 -10.35
C LYS A 174 1.22 -10.11 -8.92
N LYS A 175 2.07 -10.70 -8.07
CA LYS A 175 1.73 -11.00 -6.68
C LYS A 175 1.40 -9.71 -5.92
N ALA A 176 2.21 -8.66 -6.05
CA ALA A 176 1.96 -7.37 -5.41
C ALA A 176 0.61 -6.79 -5.84
N PHE A 177 0.34 -6.74 -7.14
CA PHE A 177 -0.89 -6.20 -7.68
C PHE A 177 -2.13 -6.98 -7.22
N ILE A 178 -2.12 -8.31 -7.33
CA ILE A 178 -3.27 -9.15 -6.97
C ILE A 178 -3.52 -9.11 -5.47
N THR A 179 -2.46 -9.18 -4.64
CA THR A 179 -2.60 -9.17 -3.18
C THR A 179 -3.18 -7.85 -2.68
N THR A 180 -2.69 -6.72 -3.20
CA THR A 180 -3.24 -5.41 -2.83
C THR A 180 -4.66 -5.22 -3.35
N ARG A 181 -4.98 -5.76 -4.53
CA ARG A 181 -6.32 -5.69 -5.12
C ARG A 181 -7.40 -6.36 -4.28
N ILE A 182 -7.06 -7.42 -3.54
CA ILE A 182 -8.00 -8.06 -2.60
C ILE A 182 -8.43 -7.04 -1.52
N GLY A 183 -7.49 -6.28 -0.97
CA GLY A 183 -7.78 -5.21 -0.04
C GLY A 183 -8.57 -4.06 -0.66
N ASP A 184 -8.17 -3.65 -1.87
CA ASP A 184 -8.79 -2.56 -2.62
C ASP A 184 -10.26 -2.87 -2.97
N PHE A 185 -10.57 -4.14 -3.29
CA PHE A 185 -11.95 -4.57 -3.54
C PHE A 185 -12.82 -4.44 -2.29
N GLY A 186 -12.33 -4.89 -1.13
CA GLY A 186 -13.05 -4.71 0.13
C GLY A 186 -13.30 -3.22 0.45
N MET A 187 -12.27 -2.37 0.26
CA MET A 187 -12.39 -0.93 0.41
C MET A 187 -13.43 -0.33 -0.55
N LEU A 188 -13.46 -0.75 -1.81
CA LEU A 188 -14.47 -0.29 -2.78
C LEU A 188 -15.89 -0.59 -2.32
N VAL A 189 -16.12 -1.82 -1.83
CA VAL A 189 -17.43 -2.19 -1.28
C VAL A 189 -17.76 -1.29 -0.08
N GLY A 190 -16.80 -1.03 0.81
CA GLY A 190 -16.96 -0.09 1.93
C GLY A 190 -17.36 1.31 1.47
N ILE A 191 -16.70 1.84 0.44
CA ILE A 191 -17.02 3.16 -0.16
C ILE A 191 -18.44 3.19 -0.74
N LEU A 192 -18.86 2.13 -1.44
CA LEU A 192 -20.22 2.03 -1.97
C LEU A 192 -21.27 1.98 -0.85
N LEU A 193 -20.96 1.30 0.26
CA LEU A 193 -21.84 1.28 1.44
C LEU A 193 -21.90 2.65 2.13
N VAL A 194 -20.81 3.42 2.14
CA VAL A 194 -20.83 4.84 2.59
C VAL A 194 -21.80 5.63 1.73
N GLN A 195 -21.72 5.52 0.40
CA GLN A 195 -22.65 6.21 -0.50
C GLN A 195 -24.12 5.82 -0.26
N VAL A 196 -24.38 4.54 -0.01
CA VAL A 196 -25.75 4.06 0.27
C VAL A 196 -26.28 4.57 1.61
N ALA A 197 -25.41 4.62 2.63
CA ALA A 197 -25.80 5.02 3.99
C ALA A 197 -26.01 6.54 4.14
N PHE A 198 -25.14 7.33 3.51
CA PHE A 198 -25.05 8.78 3.73
C PHE A 198 -25.49 9.61 2.52
N GLY A 199 -25.62 9.03 1.33
CA GLY A 199 -25.92 9.75 0.10
C GLY A 199 -24.75 10.57 -0.46
N THR A 200 -23.61 10.57 0.22
CA THR A 200 -22.39 11.32 -0.17
C THR A 200 -21.13 10.52 0.13
N MET A 201 -20.04 10.83 -0.59
CA MET A 201 -18.68 10.31 -0.34
C MET A 201 -17.72 11.43 0.10
N ASP A 202 -18.18 12.67 0.23
CA ASP A 202 -17.39 13.85 0.60
C ASP A 202 -16.97 13.79 2.07
N PHE A 203 -15.68 14.00 2.35
CA PHE A 203 -15.14 13.87 3.70
C PHE A 203 -15.73 14.88 4.68
N ILE A 204 -16.00 16.11 4.24
CA ILE A 204 -16.52 17.16 5.11
C ILE A 204 -18.00 16.90 5.42
N GLU A 205 -18.79 16.58 4.40
CA GLU A 205 -20.20 16.26 4.57
C GLU A 205 -20.38 15.05 5.48
N LEU A 206 -19.62 13.98 5.25
CA LEU A 206 -19.63 12.78 6.11
C LEU A 206 -19.28 13.10 7.56
N ARG A 207 -18.26 13.91 7.77
CA ARG A 207 -17.84 14.30 9.13
C ARG A 207 -18.95 15.06 9.87
N LEU A 208 -19.67 15.93 9.18
CA LEU A 208 -20.80 16.69 9.77
C LEU A 208 -22.00 15.79 10.06
N MET A 209 -22.28 14.79 9.21
CA MET A 209 -23.42 13.87 9.37
C MET A 209 -23.17 12.77 10.41
N MET A 210 -21.91 12.46 10.73
CA MET A 210 -21.53 11.31 11.53
C MET A 210 -22.17 11.29 12.94
N PRO A 211 -22.14 12.37 13.75
CA PRO A 211 -22.72 12.36 15.10
C PRO A 211 -24.22 12.07 15.11
N GLU A 212 -24.97 12.65 14.17
CA GLU A 212 -26.40 12.40 14.03
C GLU A 212 -26.69 10.95 13.59
N TYR A 213 -25.92 10.45 12.64
CA TYR A 213 -26.07 9.08 12.16
C TYR A 213 -25.87 8.05 13.27
N VAL A 214 -24.81 8.20 14.07
CA VAL A 214 -24.50 7.31 15.19
C VAL A 214 -25.62 7.34 16.24
N LEU A 215 -26.17 8.53 16.52
CA LEU A 215 -27.27 8.69 17.47
C LEU A 215 -28.54 7.98 17.03
N VAL A 216 -28.87 8.01 15.72
CA VAL A 216 -30.13 7.49 15.17
C VAL A 216 -30.01 6.01 14.78
N ALA A 217 -28.95 5.63 14.05
CA ALA A 217 -28.78 4.31 13.45
C ALA A 217 -27.88 3.37 14.28
N GLY A 218 -27.13 3.91 15.24
CA GLY A 218 -26.13 3.16 16.00
C GLY A 218 -24.90 2.80 15.19
N THR A 219 -24.00 2.00 15.78
CA THR A 219 -22.68 1.70 15.22
C THR A 219 -22.61 0.39 14.42
N GLY A 220 -23.67 -0.43 14.39
CA GLY A 220 -23.62 -1.78 13.80
C GLY A 220 -23.29 -1.77 12.30
N TYR A 221 -24.02 -0.98 11.51
CA TYR A 221 -23.77 -0.87 10.07
C TYR A 221 -22.45 -0.13 9.79
N LEU A 222 -22.13 0.89 10.59
CA LEU A 222 -20.88 1.64 10.50
C LEU A 222 -19.66 0.75 10.80
N THR A 223 -19.79 -0.24 11.69
CA THR A 223 -18.75 -1.24 11.95
C THR A 223 -18.42 -2.06 10.69
N VAL A 224 -19.44 -2.47 9.93
CA VAL A 224 -19.22 -3.19 8.66
C VAL A 224 -18.50 -2.28 7.64
N ILE A 225 -18.94 -1.03 7.50
CA ILE A 225 -18.29 -0.04 6.65
C ILE A 225 -16.84 0.14 7.08
N GLY A 226 -16.57 0.33 8.36
CA GLY A 226 -15.22 0.54 8.89
C GLY A 226 -14.29 -0.65 8.61
N LEU A 227 -14.74 -1.88 8.84
CA LEU A 227 -13.96 -3.08 8.54
C LEU A 227 -13.66 -3.20 7.03
N LEU A 228 -14.62 -2.91 6.16
CA LEU A 228 -14.43 -2.95 4.72
C LEU A 228 -13.51 -1.85 4.22
N LEU A 229 -13.65 -0.62 4.72
CA LEU A 229 -12.72 0.48 4.42
C LEU A 229 -11.29 0.12 4.86
N PHE A 230 -11.14 -0.55 6.00
CA PHE A 230 -9.83 -0.95 6.52
C PHE A 230 -9.16 -2.06 5.71
N MET A 231 -9.89 -2.80 4.86
CA MET A 231 -9.29 -3.78 3.95
C MET A 231 -8.24 -3.16 3.01
N GLY A 232 -8.48 -1.92 2.53
CA GLY A 232 -7.50 -1.18 1.73
C GLY A 232 -6.17 -0.97 2.46
N PRO A 233 -6.16 -0.38 3.67
CA PRO A 233 -5.00 -0.30 4.55
C PRO A 233 -4.30 -1.64 4.82
N ILE A 234 -5.04 -2.73 5.06
CA ILE A 234 -4.44 -4.07 5.20
C ILE A 234 -3.62 -4.43 3.96
N GLY A 235 -4.15 -4.17 2.76
CA GLY A 235 -3.48 -4.45 1.49
C GLY A 235 -2.25 -3.57 1.26
N LYS A 236 -2.41 -2.24 1.21
CA LYS A 236 -1.32 -1.31 0.84
C LYS A 236 -0.25 -1.18 1.92
N SER A 237 -0.62 -1.15 3.20
CA SER A 237 0.34 -1.05 4.31
C SER A 237 0.88 -2.42 4.76
N GLY A 238 0.62 -3.48 3.99
CA GLY A 238 1.19 -4.80 4.24
C GLY A 238 0.89 -5.34 5.63
N GLN A 239 -0.34 -5.14 6.13
CA GLN A 239 -0.75 -5.74 7.39
C GLN A 239 -1.07 -7.23 7.19
N PHE A 240 -0.93 -8.02 8.23
CA PHE A 240 -1.34 -9.43 8.17
C PHE A 240 -2.85 -9.52 7.84
N PRO A 241 -3.28 -10.44 6.95
CA PRO A 241 -2.50 -11.44 6.22
C PRO A 241 -1.94 -10.98 4.86
N LEU A 242 -2.26 -9.78 4.35
CA LEU A 242 -1.90 -9.31 3.01
C LEU A 242 -0.47 -8.71 2.91
N HIS A 243 0.45 -9.07 3.79
CA HIS A 243 1.82 -8.55 3.86
C HIS A 243 2.81 -9.20 2.86
N VAL A 244 2.46 -10.34 2.28
CA VAL A 244 3.38 -11.24 1.55
C VAL A 244 4.00 -10.62 0.28
N TRP A 245 3.37 -9.62 -0.31
CA TRP A 245 3.84 -8.95 -1.52
C TRP A 245 5.03 -8.00 -1.25
N LEU A 246 5.13 -7.48 -0.01
CA LEU A 246 6.08 -6.42 0.31
C LEU A 246 7.55 -6.88 0.19
N LEU A 247 7.82 -8.14 0.54
CA LEU A 247 9.14 -8.74 0.37
C LEU A 247 9.50 -8.94 -1.10
N ASP A 248 8.55 -9.41 -1.91
CA ASP A 248 8.79 -9.68 -3.31
C ASP A 248 8.94 -8.37 -4.12
N ALA A 249 8.37 -7.28 -3.62
CA ALA A 249 8.59 -5.93 -4.17
C ALA A 249 10.08 -5.50 -4.19
N MET A 250 10.95 -6.21 -3.46
CA MET A 250 12.40 -5.98 -3.49
C MET A 250 13.08 -6.35 -4.82
N GLU A 251 12.38 -7.01 -5.75
CA GLU A 251 12.87 -7.28 -7.11
C GLU A 251 13.01 -6.02 -7.97
N GLY A 252 12.29 -4.94 -7.63
CA GLY A 252 12.43 -3.64 -8.28
C GLY A 252 13.74 -2.92 -7.94
N PRO A 253 14.09 -1.85 -8.70
CA PRO A 253 15.25 -0.99 -8.41
C PRO A 253 15.19 -0.44 -6.98
N THR A 254 16.33 -0.32 -6.30
CA THR A 254 16.37 0.09 -4.89
C THR A 254 15.78 1.49 -4.63
N PRO A 255 15.95 2.50 -5.49
CA PRO A 255 15.26 3.78 -5.32
C PRO A 255 13.73 3.66 -5.30
N THR A 256 13.17 2.73 -6.09
CA THR A 256 11.73 2.39 -6.02
C THR A 256 11.36 1.85 -4.64
N SER A 257 12.18 0.93 -4.10
CA SER A 257 11.95 0.37 -2.76
C SER A 257 12.00 1.48 -1.70
N ALA A 258 12.94 2.42 -1.79
CA ALA A 258 13.01 3.57 -0.90
C ALA A 258 11.71 4.40 -0.95
N LEU A 259 11.18 4.65 -2.14
CA LEU A 259 9.97 5.44 -2.32
C LEU A 259 8.71 4.71 -1.82
N ILE A 260 8.51 3.45 -2.23
CA ILE A 260 7.35 2.62 -1.83
C ILE A 260 7.28 2.47 -0.31
N HIS A 261 8.42 2.20 0.35
CA HIS A 261 8.47 1.82 1.77
C HIS A 261 8.59 2.98 2.74
N ALA A 262 8.92 4.20 2.27
CA ALA A 262 9.13 5.34 3.16
C ALA A 262 7.91 6.26 3.24
N ALA A 263 7.50 6.86 2.12
CA ALA A 263 6.61 8.01 2.12
C ALA A 263 5.35 7.86 1.25
N THR A 264 5.22 6.75 0.48
CA THR A 264 4.17 6.65 -0.54
C THR A 264 3.23 5.48 -0.29
N MET A 265 3.30 4.42 -1.07
CA MET A 265 2.29 3.36 -1.12
C MET A 265 1.93 2.78 0.26
N VAL A 266 2.93 2.44 1.07
CA VAL A 266 2.67 1.83 2.39
C VAL A 266 2.17 2.85 3.41
N ALA A 267 2.51 4.13 3.25
CA ALA A 267 2.00 5.22 4.06
C ALA A 267 0.53 5.56 3.73
N ALA A 268 0.08 5.28 2.49
CA ALA A 268 -1.28 5.56 2.05
C ALA A 268 -2.35 4.87 2.92
N GLY A 269 -2.10 3.65 3.40
CA GLY A 269 -3.05 2.98 4.29
C GLY A 269 -3.17 3.64 5.66
N VAL A 270 -2.05 4.06 6.26
CA VAL A 270 -2.05 4.82 7.52
C VAL A 270 -2.74 6.17 7.32
N PHE A 271 -2.43 6.85 6.21
CA PHE A 271 -3.09 8.10 5.82
C PHE A 271 -4.60 7.93 5.66
N LEU A 272 -5.07 6.84 5.03
CA LEU A 272 -6.51 6.59 4.87
C LEU A 272 -7.21 6.46 6.22
N VAL A 273 -6.64 5.67 7.15
CA VAL A 273 -7.21 5.51 8.49
C VAL A 273 -7.23 6.85 9.23
N ALA A 274 -6.17 7.65 9.08
CA ALA A 274 -6.11 9.00 9.63
C ALA A 274 -7.13 9.95 8.98
N ARG A 275 -7.28 9.92 7.65
CA ARG A 275 -8.23 10.76 6.90
C ARG A 275 -9.69 10.44 7.24
N ALA A 276 -10.00 9.16 7.41
CA ALA A 276 -11.32 8.67 7.76
C ALA A 276 -11.48 8.43 9.28
N PHE A 277 -10.62 9.01 10.11
CA PHE A 277 -10.62 8.78 11.56
C PHE A 277 -11.97 9.09 12.21
N PHE A 278 -12.70 10.07 11.69
CA PHE A 278 -14.06 10.41 12.12
C PHE A 278 -15.10 9.28 11.93
N ILE A 279 -14.83 8.30 11.04
CA ILE A 279 -15.65 7.07 10.91
C ILE A 279 -15.15 6.01 11.89
N PHE A 280 -13.84 5.80 11.94
CA PHE A 280 -13.26 4.73 12.75
C PHE A 280 -13.44 4.95 14.25
N SER A 281 -13.28 6.20 14.72
CA SER A 281 -13.42 6.57 16.14
C SER A 281 -14.81 6.31 16.70
N GLU A 282 -15.85 6.34 15.86
CA GLU A 282 -17.22 6.01 16.26
C GLU A 282 -17.47 4.51 16.39
N CYS A 283 -16.52 3.66 16.03
CA CYS A 283 -16.63 2.20 16.01
C CYS A 283 -15.58 1.55 16.92
N PRO A 284 -15.80 1.41 18.23
CA PRO A 284 -14.82 0.84 19.16
C PRO A 284 -14.30 -0.53 18.72
N LEU A 285 -15.18 -1.43 18.25
CA LEU A 285 -14.79 -2.77 17.78
C LEU A 285 -13.81 -2.71 16.59
N VAL A 286 -13.98 -1.74 15.68
CA VAL A 286 -13.07 -1.56 14.54
C VAL A 286 -11.73 -1.01 15.03
N MET A 287 -11.75 -0.06 15.96
CA MET A 287 -10.54 0.51 16.57
C MET A 287 -9.74 -0.57 17.30
N ASP A 288 -10.39 -1.40 18.11
CA ASP A 288 -9.75 -2.54 18.80
C ASP A 288 -9.16 -3.55 17.80
N PHE A 289 -9.87 -3.82 16.70
CA PHE A 289 -9.38 -4.69 15.62
C PHE A 289 -8.14 -4.08 14.94
N ILE A 290 -8.15 -2.79 14.62
CA ILE A 290 -7.00 -2.08 14.04
C ILE A 290 -5.80 -2.12 14.98
N ALA A 291 -6.00 -1.85 16.26
CA ALA A 291 -4.96 -1.87 17.28
C ALA A 291 -4.33 -3.27 17.44
N GLY A 292 -5.18 -4.28 17.60
CA GLY A 292 -4.74 -5.67 17.78
C GLY A 292 -4.02 -6.20 16.54
N LEU A 293 -4.56 -5.97 15.34
CA LEU A 293 -3.92 -6.38 14.08
C LEU A 293 -2.60 -5.65 13.85
N GLY A 294 -2.54 -4.36 14.17
CA GLY A 294 -1.30 -3.55 14.10
C GLY A 294 -0.21 -4.11 15.01
N ALA A 295 -0.52 -4.35 16.29
CA ALA A 295 0.41 -4.92 17.25
C ALA A 295 0.90 -6.32 16.84
N PHE A 296 -0.03 -7.19 16.41
CA PHE A 296 0.30 -8.53 15.91
C PHE A 296 1.22 -8.46 14.69
N THR A 297 0.89 -7.62 13.69
CA THR A 297 1.69 -7.46 12.47
C THR A 297 3.09 -6.93 12.79
N ALA A 298 3.19 -5.97 13.72
CA ALA A 298 4.47 -5.42 14.16
C ALA A 298 5.38 -6.50 14.75
N LEU A 299 4.85 -7.31 15.65
CA LEU A 299 5.59 -8.41 16.28
C LEU A 299 5.94 -9.51 15.27
N PHE A 300 4.98 -9.95 14.48
CA PHE A 300 5.16 -11.00 13.47
C PHE A 300 6.28 -10.66 12.49
N ALA A 301 6.26 -9.45 11.95
CA ALA A 301 7.29 -8.99 11.02
C ALA A 301 8.66 -8.86 11.68
N ALA A 302 8.73 -8.37 12.92
CA ALA A 302 9.98 -8.24 13.66
C ALA A 302 10.63 -9.60 13.93
N VAL A 303 9.85 -10.62 14.29
CA VAL A 303 10.34 -12.01 14.47
C VAL A 303 10.96 -12.54 13.19
N ILE A 304 10.31 -12.35 12.03
CA ILE A 304 10.85 -12.80 10.74
C ILE A 304 12.13 -12.04 10.39
N ALA A 305 12.18 -10.72 10.62
CA ALA A 305 13.34 -9.88 10.32
C ALA A 305 14.63 -10.37 10.99
N VAL A 306 14.55 -10.94 12.20
CA VAL A 306 15.70 -11.49 12.94
C VAL A 306 16.45 -12.56 12.15
N THR A 307 15.76 -13.35 11.31
CA THR A 307 16.35 -14.50 10.60
C THR A 307 16.74 -14.20 9.16
N GLN A 308 16.24 -13.11 8.56
CA GLN A 308 16.49 -12.81 7.15
C GLN A 308 17.95 -12.46 6.87
N ARG A 309 18.47 -12.90 5.72
CA ARG A 309 19.86 -12.68 5.29
C ARG A 309 20.01 -11.62 4.21
N ARG A 310 19.00 -11.41 3.36
CA ARG A 310 19.05 -10.39 2.31
C ARG A 310 18.85 -8.99 2.90
N PHE A 311 19.73 -8.06 2.55
CA PHE A 311 19.74 -6.68 3.07
C PHE A 311 18.35 -6.03 2.94
N LYS A 312 17.81 -5.98 1.72
CA LYS A 312 16.48 -5.39 1.47
C LYS A 312 15.36 -6.15 2.19
N ALA A 313 15.49 -7.46 2.41
CA ALA A 313 14.47 -8.24 3.10
C ALA A 313 14.34 -7.84 4.58
N VAL A 314 15.47 -7.62 5.27
CA VAL A 314 15.47 -7.11 6.66
C VAL A 314 14.76 -5.76 6.72
N LEU A 315 15.07 -4.86 5.78
CA LEU A 315 14.45 -3.53 5.70
C LEU A 315 12.95 -3.60 5.34
N ALA A 316 12.52 -4.54 4.49
CA ALA A 316 11.11 -4.74 4.15
C ALA A 316 10.30 -5.19 5.37
N TYR A 317 10.76 -6.21 6.10
CA TYR A 317 10.09 -6.66 7.32
C TYR A 317 10.11 -5.60 8.42
N SER A 318 11.19 -4.82 8.52
CA SER A 318 11.20 -3.68 9.43
C SER A 318 10.20 -2.59 9.03
N THR A 319 9.87 -2.44 7.73
CA THR A 319 8.79 -1.54 7.29
C THR A 319 7.42 -2.06 7.74
N ILE A 320 7.11 -3.35 7.49
CA ILE A 320 5.86 -3.97 7.95
C ILE A 320 5.69 -3.78 9.47
N SER A 321 6.77 -4.00 10.23
CA SER A 321 6.77 -3.83 11.69
C SER A 321 6.45 -2.39 12.10
N GLN A 322 7.08 -1.38 11.47
CA GLN A 322 6.82 0.02 11.82
C GLN A 322 5.41 0.48 11.41
N LEU A 323 4.90 0.00 10.27
CA LEU A 323 3.50 0.26 9.88
C LEU A 323 2.51 -0.38 10.85
N GLY A 324 2.84 -1.56 11.40
CA GLY A 324 2.07 -2.17 12.48
C GLY A 324 2.02 -1.28 13.74
N TYR A 325 3.12 -0.61 14.11
CA TYR A 325 3.12 0.39 15.20
C TYR A 325 2.20 1.58 14.91
N MET A 326 2.22 2.08 13.66
CA MET A 326 1.34 3.20 13.28
C MET A 326 -0.12 2.79 13.34
N MET A 327 -0.47 1.57 12.89
CA MET A 327 -1.82 1.03 12.98
C MET A 327 -2.24 0.80 14.44
N LEU A 328 -1.35 0.25 15.28
CA LEU A 328 -1.58 0.16 16.71
C LEU A 328 -1.91 1.54 17.30
N ALA A 329 -1.09 2.56 17.00
CA ALA A 329 -1.27 3.90 17.53
C ALA A 329 -2.61 4.52 17.13
N VAL A 330 -2.97 4.47 15.83
CA VAL A 330 -4.29 4.98 15.40
C VAL A 330 -5.42 4.18 16.03
N GLY A 331 -5.29 2.84 16.11
CA GLY A 331 -6.32 1.95 16.67
C GLY A 331 -6.60 2.17 18.15
N ILE A 332 -5.63 2.64 18.93
CA ILE A 332 -5.83 3.06 20.34
C ILE A 332 -6.21 4.54 20.49
N GLY A 333 -6.46 5.25 19.39
CA GLY A 333 -6.81 6.67 19.41
C GLY A 333 -5.64 7.65 19.45
N ALA A 334 -4.39 7.18 19.46
CA ALA A 334 -3.19 8.03 19.47
C ALA A 334 -2.84 8.51 18.04
N PHE A 335 -3.75 9.29 17.45
CA PHE A 335 -3.65 9.81 16.10
C PHE A 335 -2.36 10.60 15.85
N SER A 336 -2.04 11.55 16.73
CA SER A 336 -0.86 12.41 16.61
C SER A 336 0.43 11.60 16.64
N ALA A 337 0.55 10.64 17.57
CA ALA A 337 1.71 9.75 17.68
C ALA A 337 1.92 8.91 16.42
N SER A 338 0.83 8.42 15.82
CA SER A 338 0.89 7.67 14.55
C SER A 338 1.42 8.53 13.40
N MET A 339 0.90 9.75 13.24
CA MET A 339 1.32 10.67 12.17
C MET A 339 2.74 11.20 12.40
N PHE A 340 3.11 11.44 13.64
CA PHE A 340 4.48 11.81 13.99
C PHE A 340 5.46 10.69 13.66
N HIS A 341 5.11 9.45 13.99
CA HIS A 341 5.94 8.30 13.63
C HIS A 341 5.99 8.08 12.12
N LEU A 342 4.90 8.31 11.38
CA LEU A 342 4.89 8.26 9.92
C LEU A 342 5.86 9.27 9.31
N MET A 343 5.91 10.50 9.80
CA MET A 343 6.86 11.51 9.34
C MET A 343 8.30 11.10 9.59
N THR A 344 8.64 10.73 10.81
CA THR A 344 10.02 10.33 11.17
C THR A 344 10.44 9.07 10.43
N HIS A 345 9.51 8.09 10.31
CA HIS A 345 9.69 6.86 9.53
C HIS A 345 10.03 7.16 8.07
N ALA A 346 9.32 8.09 7.43
CA ALA A 346 9.58 8.43 6.04
C ALA A 346 11.05 8.83 5.81
N PHE A 347 11.64 9.61 6.72
CA PHE A 347 13.02 10.06 6.59
C PHE A 347 14.03 8.95 6.86
N PHE A 348 13.96 8.29 8.01
CA PHE A 348 14.96 7.26 8.31
C PHE A 348 14.80 6.02 7.42
N LYS A 349 13.60 5.70 6.95
CA LYS A 349 13.39 4.53 6.10
C LYS A 349 13.88 4.77 4.68
N ALA A 350 13.60 5.94 4.09
CA ALA A 350 14.17 6.31 2.81
C ALA A 350 15.70 6.24 2.87
N MET A 351 16.31 6.84 3.90
CA MET A 351 17.75 6.80 4.11
C MET A 351 18.30 5.37 4.20
N LEU A 352 17.70 4.51 5.01
CA LEU A 352 18.11 3.12 5.16
C LEU A 352 18.09 2.34 3.84
N PHE A 353 17.05 2.54 3.01
CA PHE A 353 16.97 1.90 1.70
C PHE A 353 17.99 2.49 0.71
N LEU A 354 18.22 3.80 0.72
CA LEU A 354 19.24 4.41 -0.11
C LEU A 354 20.65 3.95 0.29
N CYS A 355 20.93 3.81 1.59
CA CYS A 355 22.18 3.21 2.07
C CYS A 355 22.32 1.75 1.61
N ALA A 356 21.24 0.96 1.66
CA ALA A 356 21.26 -0.40 1.15
C ALA A 356 21.54 -0.42 -0.37
N GLY A 357 20.95 0.53 -1.12
CA GLY A 357 21.22 0.71 -2.54
C GLY A 357 22.68 1.06 -2.82
N ALA A 358 23.26 1.97 -2.04
CA ALA A 358 24.67 2.36 -2.13
C ALA A 358 25.61 1.17 -1.90
N VAL A 359 25.34 0.36 -0.88
CA VAL A 359 26.12 -0.86 -0.59
C VAL A 359 26.01 -1.87 -1.72
N MET A 360 24.78 -2.15 -2.21
CA MET A 360 24.60 -3.10 -3.32
C MET A 360 25.22 -2.60 -4.63
N HIS A 361 25.12 -1.30 -4.90
CA HIS A 361 25.78 -0.68 -6.07
C HIS A 361 27.30 -0.86 -6.03
N ALA A 362 27.92 -0.65 -4.86
CA ALA A 362 29.35 -0.83 -4.66
C ALA A 362 29.81 -2.31 -4.67
N LEU A 363 28.90 -3.25 -4.42
CA LEU A 363 29.17 -4.69 -4.37
C LEU A 363 28.54 -5.49 -5.54
N HIS A 364 28.31 -4.84 -6.69
CA HIS A 364 27.79 -5.49 -7.90
C HIS A 364 26.52 -6.33 -7.66
N ASP A 365 25.50 -5.70 -7.01
CA ASP A 365 24.19 -6.28 -6.69
C ASP A 365 24.20 -7.45 -5.66
N GLU A 366 25.30 -7.63 -4.89
CA GLU A 366 25.26 -8.62 -3.78
C GLU A 366 24.24 -8.19 -2.73
N THR A 367 23.33 -9.10 -2.40
CA THR A 367 22.20 -8.85 -1.49
C THR A 367 22.34 -9.53 -0.13
N ASP A 368 23.16 -10.57 -0.02
CA ASP A 368 23.35 -11.34 1.22
C ASP A 368 24.34 -10.65 2.16
N ILE A 369 23.83 -10.18 3.32
CA ILE A 369 24.65 -9.52 4.34
C ILE A 369 25.77 -10.41 4.88
N THR A 370 25.66 -11.74 4.80
CA THR A 370 26.69 -12.66 5.28
C THR A 370 27.91 -12.70 4.39
N LYS A 371 27.80 -12.25 3.13
CA LYS A 371 28.90 -12.09 2.17
C LYS A 371 29.52 -10.71 2.19
N MET A 372 28.95 -9.76 2.94
CA MET A 372 29.48 -8.40 3.15
C MET A 372 30.43 -8.40 4.35
N GLY A 373 30.90 -7.24 4.78
CA GLY A 373 31.71 -7.02 5.98
C GLY A 373 32.80 -6.00 5.74
N GLY A 374 33.28 -5.36 6.82
CA GLY A 374 34.38 -4.39 6.78
C GLY A 374 34.09 -3.10 5.99
N LEU A 375 32.83 -2.83 5.60
CA LEU A 375 32.47 -1.73 4.73
C LEU A 375 32.66 -0.34 5.39
N TRP A 376 32.67 -0.27 6.73
CA TRP A 376 32.79 1.00 7.45
C TRP A 376 34.05 1.80 7.11
N LYS A 377 35.14 1.12 6.73
CA LYS A 377 36.39 1.78 6.31
C LYS A 377 36.38 2.24 4.86
N LYS A 378 35.68 1.50 3.99
CA LYS A 378 35.65 1.73 2.53
C LYS A 378 34.50 2.64 2.12
N MET A 379 33.41 2.66 2.90
CA MET A 379 32.21 3.46 2.69
C MET A 379 31.84 4.24 3.97
N PRO A 380 32.70 5.17 4.45
CA PRO A 380 32.53 5.79 5.75
C PRO A 380 31.26 6.66 5.84
N LEU A 381 30.90 7.36 4.78
CA LEU A 381 29.70 8.20 4.76
C LEU A 381 28.42 7.35 4.74
N THR A 382 28.39 6.32 3.90
CA THR A 382 27.28 5.34 3.86
C THR A 382 27.16 4.63 5.20
N PHE A 383 28.26 4.32 5.90
CA PHE A 383 28.23 3.75 7.23
C PHE A 383 27.62 4.69 8.27
N VAL A 384 28.03 5.98 8.29
CA VAL A 384 27.51 6.96 9.25
C VAL A 384 26.02 7.20 9.04
N THR A 385 25.58 7.39 7.81
CA THR A 385 24.15 7.56 7.50
C THR A 385 23.34 6.31 7.84
N MET A 386 23.86 5.11 7.54
CA MET A 386 23.25 3.86 7.95
C MET A 386 23.15 3.73 9.48
N LEU A 387 24.20 4.09 10.23
CA LEU A 387 24.23 4.08 11.69
C LEU A 387 23.14 5.02 12.26
N ILE A 388 23.04 6.25 11.75
CA ILE A 388 21.99 7.20 12.14
C ILE A 388 20.59 6.57 11.95
N GLY A 389 20.34 5.95 10.80
CA GLY A 389 19.06 5.29 10.53
C GLY A 389 18.78 4.11 11.45
N VAL A 390 19.80 3.31 11.74
CA VAL A 390 19.69 2.16 12.66
C VAL A 390 19.40 2.63 14.08
N LEU A 391 20.06 3.69 14.57
CA LEU A 391 19.80 4.26 15.88
C LEU A 391 18.40 4.88 15.96
N ALA A 392 17.98 5.60 14.90
CA ALA A 392 16.66 6.20 14.82
C ALA A 392 15.54 5.16 14.86
N ILE A 393 15.55 4.16 13.99
CA ILE A 393 14.50 3.11 13.96
C ILE A 393 14.49 2.28 15.25
N SER A 394 15.61 2.16 15.94
CA SER A 394 15.72 1.44 17.21
C SER A 394 15.15 2.23 18.40
N GLY A 395 14.84 3.51 18.23
CA GLY A 395 14.34 4.35 19.31
C GLY A 395 15.43 4.76 20.32
N ILE A 396 16.63 5.07 19.83
CA ILE A 396 17.74 5.53 20.69
C ILE A 396 17.82 7.06 20.64
N PRO A 397 17.86 7.74 21.81
CA PRO A 397 18.02 9.19 21.85
C PRO A 397 19.40 9.61 21.31
N PRO A 398 19.55 10.78 20.65
CA PRO A 398 18.57 11.84 20.45
C PRO A 398 17.84 11.78 19.09
N PHE A 399 17.81 10.64 18.42
CA PHE A 399 17.26 10.50 17.08
C PHE A 399 15.72 10.53 17.08
N SER A 400 15.13 10.93 15.94
CA SER A 400 13.69 11.19 15.81
C SER A 400 12.80 10.00 16.16
N GLY A 401 13.24 8.78 15.85
CA GLY A 401 12.48 7.57 16.16
C GLY A 401 12.35 7.27 17.66
N PHE A 402 13.23 7.83 18.52
CA PHE A 402 13.06 7.79 19.96
C PHE A 402 11.76 8.51 20.35
N PHE A 403 11.63 9.78 20.00
CA PHE A 403 10.48 10.59 20.38
C PHE A 403 9.17 10.02 19.88
N SER A 404 9.10 9.68 18.59
CA SER A 404 7.87 9.21 17.96
C SER A 404 7.46 7.79 18.38
N LYS A 405 8.41 6.90 18.68
CA LYS A 405 8.10 5.54 19.11
C LYS A 405 7.71 5.49 20.59
N ASP A 406 8.38 6.30 21.43
CA ASP A 406 8.05 6.36 22.85
C ASP A 406 6.66 6.95 23.08
N GLU A 407 6.22 7.90 22.26
CA GLU A 407 4.83 8.42 22.30
C GLU A 407 3.82 7.29 22.00
N ILE A 408 4.10 6.41 21.01
CA ILE A 408 3.26 5.24 20.75
C ILE A 408 3.26 4.25 21.91
N LEU A 409 4.43 3.97 22.51
CA LEU A 409 4.55 3.04 23.61
C LEU A 409 3.85 3.57 24.88
N ALA A 410 3.96 4.88 25.17
CA ALA A 410 3.26 5.53 26.27
C ALA A 410 1.74 5.44 26.08
N ALA A 411 1.23 5.77 24.90
CA ALA A 411 -0.19 5.63 24.58
C ALA A 411 -0.66 4.17 24.71
N ALA A 412 0.12 3.20 24.25
CA ALA A 412 -0.21 1.78 24.38
C ALA A 412 -0.23 1.31 25.84
N MET A 413 0.66 1.83 26.69
CA MET A 413 0.69 1.51 28.12
C MET A 413 -0.61 1.96 28.82
N HIS A 414 -1.11 3.14 28.48
CA HIS A 414 -2.36 3.66 29.03
C HIS A 414 -3.61 2.95 28.48
N ALA A 415 -3.57 2.51 27.21
CA ALA A 415 -4.70 1.86 26.57
C ALA A 415 -4.84 0.37 26.96
N SER A 416 -3.75 -0.42 26.92
CA SER A 416 -3.82 -1.87 27.13
C SER A 416 -2.45 -2.47 27.45
N THR A 417 -2.33 -3.10 28.61
CA THR A 417 -1.07 -3.80 29.02
C THR A 417 -0.60 -4.87 28.01
N PRO A 418 -1.46 -5.77 27.46
CA PRO A 418 -1.04 -6.72 26.44
C PRO A 418 -0.46 -6.05 25.19
N LEU A 419 -1.10 -4.99 24.67
CA LEU A 419 -0.62 -4.26 23.50
C LEU A 419 0.71 -3.56 23.78
N TYR A 420 0.87 -2.98 24.95
CA TYR A 420 2.14 -2.39 25.40
C TYR A 420 3.26 -3.41 25.47
N LEU A 421 3.02 -4.59 26.06
CA LEU A 421 4.03 -5.65 26.14
C LEU A 421 4.43 -6.17 24.75
N MET A 422 3.47 -6.37 23.85
CA MET A 422 3.76 -6.75 22.47
C MET A 422 4.59 -5.69 21.75
N ALA A 423 4.22 -4.41 21.87
CA ALA A 423 4.94 -3.31 21.26
C ALA A 423 6.36 -3.17 21.84
N THR A 424 6.51 -3.24 23.16
CA THR A 424 7.82 -3.15 23.84
C THR A 424 8.75 -4.30 23.44
N PHE A 425 8.25 -5.54 23.39
CA PHE A 425 9.03 -6.69 22.91
C PHE A 425 9.41 -6.54 21.43
N THR A 426 8.51 -6.02 20.61
CA THR A 426 8.79 -5.70 19.20
C THR A 426 9.88 -4.63 19.08
N SER A 427 9.92 -3.64 19.99
CA SER A 427 10.97 -2.63 20.02
C SER A 427 12.35 -3.24 20.29
N PHE A 428 12.44 -4.16 21.24
CA PHE A 428 13.67 -4.94 21.50
C PHE A 428 14.11 -5.71 20.24
N LEU A 429 13.20 -6.43 19.58
CA LEU A 429 13.52 -7.16 18.34
C LEU A 429 13.96 -6.22 17.22
N THR A 430 13.34 -5.03 17.12
CA THR A 430 13.72 -4.02 16.11
C THR A 430 15.17 -3.57 16.29
N ALA A 431 15.56 -3.23 17.51
CA ALA A 431 16.93 -2.86 17.84
C ALA A 431 17.90 -4.02 17.56
N PHE A 432 17.51 -5.25 17.88
CA PHE A 432 18.33 -6.45 17.69
C PHE A 432 18.61 -6.74 16.22
N TYR A 433 17.57 -6.81 15.34
CA TYR A 433 17.82 -7.15 13.94
C TYR A 433 18.49 -6.01 13.17
N MET A 434 18.26 -4.75 13.55
CA MET A 434 18.96 -3.60 12.93
C MET A 434 20.42 -3.53 13.38
N ALA A 435 20.71 -3.77 14.65
CA ALA A 435 22.09 -3.91 15.12
C ALA A 435 22.81 -5.08 14.43
N ARG A 436 22.15 -6.24 14.29
CA ARG A 436 22.67 -7.38 13.53
C ARG A 436 23.01 -7.00 12.09
N LEU A 437 22.10 -6.29 11.39
CA LEU A 437 22.31 -5.84 10.02
C LEU A 437 23.57 -4.96 9.93
N LEU A 438 23.71 -3.97 10.82
CA LEU A 438 24.84 -3.06 10.86
C LEU A 438 26.15 -3.82 11.14
N ILE A 439 26.16 -4.67 12.16
CA ILE A 439 27.36 -5.41 12.57
C ILE A 439 27.82 -6.37 11.48
N VAL A 440 26.90 -7.12 10.89
CA VAL A 440 27.25 -8.14 9.89
C VAL A 440 27.66 -7.50 8.55
N ALA A 441 26.99 -6.45 8.09
CA ALA A 441 27.30 -5.85 6.79
C ALA A 441 28.47 -4.88 6.83
N PHE A 442 28.63 -4.08 7.89
CA PHE A 442 29.61 -3.00 7.91
C PHE A 442 30.84 -3.29 8.78
N LEU A 443 30.70 -4.04 9.87
CA LEU A 443 31.82 -4.29 10.79
C LEU A 443 32.53 -5.61 10.47
N GLY A 444 33.62 -5.87 11.18
CA GLY A 444 34.45 -7.07 11.02
C GLY A 444 35.33 -7.03 9.78
N GLU A 445 35.71 -8.21 9.29
CA GLU A 445 36.54 -8.39 8.11
C GLU A 445 35.69 -8.42 6.83
N SER A 446 36.24 -7.93 5.71
CA SER A 446 35.60 -8.02 4.40
C SER A 446 35.49 -9.48 3.97
N ARG A 447 34.27 -9.88 3.60
CA ARG A 447 33.96 -11.20 3.05
C ARG A 447 33.55 -11.13 1.59
N SER A 448 33.47 -9.90 1.05
CA SER A 448 33.16 -9.67 -0.37
C SER A 448 34.35 -9.95 -1.25
N GLU A 449 34.11 -10.54 -2.41
CA GLU A 449 35.07 -10.69 -3.51
C GLU A 449 35.36 -9.38 -4.23
N TYR A 450 34.46 -8.38 -4.06
CA TYR A 450 34.57 -7.07 -4.71
C TYR A 450 35.17 -6.01 -3.80
N GLU A 451 35.95 -5.12 -4.37
CA GLU A 451 36.45 -3.94 -3.65
C GLU A 451 35.38 -2.86 -3.60
N ALA A 452 34.78 -2.68 -2.42
CA ALA A 452 33.82 -1.62 -2.19
C ALA A 452 34.50 -0.25 -2.20
N HIS A 453 33.80 0.75 -2.76
CA HIS A 453 34.19 2.16 -2.73
C HIS A 453 32.96 3.02 -2.38
N GLU A 454 33.21 4.22 -1.87
CA GLU A 454 32.13 5.17 -1.57
C GLU A 454 31.43 5.62 -2.86
N VAL A 455 30.13 5.81 -2.78
CA VAL A 455 29.31 6.23 -3.92
C VAL A 455 29.54 7.70 -4.28
N ASP A 456 29.07 8.13 -5.44
CA ASP A 456 29.23 9.48 -5.97
C ASP A 456 28.36 10.54 -5.24
N ALA A 457 28.50 11.81 -5.66
CA ALA A 457 27.82 12.94 -5.01
C ALA A 457 26.29 12.87 -5.15
N PHE A 458 25.75 12.43 -6.30
CA PHE A 458 24.29 12.34 -6.50
C PHE A 458 23.63 11.32 -5.57
N MET A 459 24.34 10.27 -5.17
CA MET A 459 23.87 9.30 -4.18
C MET A 459 24.15 9.78 -2.75
N ARG A 460 25.29 10.43 -2.48
CA ARG A 460 25.68 10.87 -1.13
C ARG A 460 24.79 11.98 -0.56
N TRP A 461 24.52 13.03 -1.35
CA TRP A 461 23.79 14.19 -0.85
C TRP A 461 22.37 13.88 -0.36
N PRO A 462 21.56 13.08 -1.08
CA PRO A 462 20.26 12.64 -0.56
C PRO A 462 20.32 11.89 0.77
N MET A 463 21.33 11.02 0.95
CA MET A 463 21.52 10.30 2.21
C MET A 463 21.88 11.24 3.37
N ILE A 464 22.75 12.24 3.12
CA ILE A 464 23.11 13.27 4.12
C ILE A 464 21.89 14.09 4.52
N MET A 465 21.11 14.57 3.54
CA MET A 465 19.91 15.37 3.80
C MET A 465 18.88 14.59 4.62
N LEU A 466 18.65 13.32 4.27
CA LEU A 466 17.76 12.45 5.05
C LEU A 466 18.30 12.17 6.47
N ALA A 467 19.63 12.07 6.63
CA ALA A 467 20.25 11.92 7.95
C ALA A 467 20.01 13.15 8.83
N LEU A 468 20.18 14.34 8.26
CA LEU A 468 19.87 15.60 8.97
C LEU A 468 18.39 15.67 9.38
N LEU A 469 17.49 15.34 8.45
CA LEU A 469 16.05 15.30 8.75
C LEU A 469 15.73 14.25 9.82
N THR A 470 16.38 13.09 9.80
CA THR A 470 16.23 12.04 10.80
C THR A 470 16.68 12.49 12.21
N ILE A 471 17.62 13.40 12.31
CA ILE A 471 18.06 13.96 13.60
C ILE A 471 17.09 15.06 14.05
N VAL A 472 16.76 16.01 13.15
CA VAL A 472 16.07 17.26 13.52
C VAL A 472 14.55 17.05 13.69
N SER A 473 13.91 16.17 12.91
CA SER A 473 12.45 16.03 12.92
C SER A 473 11.89 15.58 14.28
N GLY A 474 12.68 14.86 15.08
CA GLY A 474 12.30 14.47 16.44
C GLY A 474 12.12 15.65 17.40
N LEU A 475 12.90 16.71 17.22
CA LEU A 475 12.83 17.89 18.07
C LEU A 475 11.51 18.65 17.92
N TRP A 476 10.91 18.63 16.74
CA TRP A 476 9.61 19.26 16.52
C TRP A 476 8.50 18.60 17.36
N GLY A 477 8.48 17.29 17.47
CA GLY A 477 7.58 16.57 18.38
C GLY A 477 7.91 16.85 19.84
N TYR A 478 9.21 16.81 20.22
CA TYR A 478 9.67 17.06 21.59
C TYR A 478 9.23 18.41 22.15
N PHE A 479 9.31 19.46 21.35
CA PHE A 479 8.84 20.80 21.75
C PHE A 479 7.33 21.00 21.59
N GLY A 480 6.55 19.96 21.27
CA GLY A 480 5.09 19.97 21.21
C GLY A 480 4.48 20.65 20.00
N GLY A 481 5.29 21.16 19.09
CA GLY A 481 4.78 21.86 17.90
C GLY A 481 4.03 20.97 16.93
N PHE A 482 4.38 19.67 16.86
CA PHE A 482 3.77 18.73 15.92
C PHE A 482 2.32 18.40 16.28
N SER A 483 2.05 17.96 17.50
CA SER A 483 0.71 17.58 17.96
C SER A 483 -0.25 18.75 17.95
N LEU A 484 0.20 19.94 18.37
CA LEU A 484 -0.58 21.18 18.29
C LEU A 484 -0.93 21.58 16.85
N TRP A 485 -0.04 21.31 15.90
CA TRP A 485 -0.30 21.64 14.51
C TRP A 485 -1.21 20.64 13.81
N ILE A 486 -1.00 19.32 14.02
CA ILE A 486 -1.75 18.29 13.32
C ILE A 486 -3.18 18.14 13.83
N TYR A 487 -3.42 18.49 15.11
CA TYR A 487 -4.70 18.33 15.77
C TYR A 487 -4.96 19.52 16.70
N ALA A 488 -5.59 20.56 16.16
CA ALA A 488 -5.79 21.84 16.84
C ALA A 488 -6.58 21.73 18.17
N ASP A 489 -7.41 20.69 18.32
CA ASP A 489 -8.24 20.43 19.50
C ASP A 489 -7.65 19.39 20.46
N ALA A 490 -6.46 18.86 20.18
CA ALA A 490 -5.83 17.89 21.08
C ALA A 490 -5.25 18.61 22.31
N PRO A 491 -5.79 18.41 23.52
CA PRO A 491 -5.40 19.17 24.70
C PRO A 491 -4.07 18.76 25.30
N HIS A 492 -3.35 17.79 24.75
CA HIS A 492 -2.25 17.15 25.47
C HIS A 492 -0.97 17.08 24.66
N HIS A 493 -0.09 18.02 24.95
CA HIS A 493 1.33 17.80 24.91
C HIS A 493 1.65 16.88 26.10
N GLU A 494 1.55 15.57 25.93
CA GLU A 494 2.01 14.66 26.96
C GLU A 494 3.52 14.81 27.07
N ALA A 495 3.98 15.23 28.25
CA ALA A 495 5.40 15.22 28.56
C ALA A 495 5.92 13.79 28.39
N ILE A 496 7.18 13.65 27.95
CA ILE A 496 7.79 12.32 27.79
C ILE A 496 7.59 11.53 29.10
N ASP A 497 6.99 10.35 28.98
CA ASP A 497 6.97 9.39 30.08
C ASP A 497 8.36 8.77 30.23
N TRP A 498 9.14 9.31 31.18
CA TRP A 498 10.50 8.86 31.41
C TRP A 498 10.60 7.40 31.83
N THR A 499 9.52 6.79 32.33
CA THR A 499 9.48 5.38 32.69
C THR A 499 9.48 4.53 31.42
N VAL A 500 8.61 4.88 30.46
CA VAL A 500 8.53 4.22 29.15
C VAL A 500 9.80 4.47 28.35
N ALA A 501 10.23 5.72 28.26
CA ALA A 501 11.41 6.15 27.51
C ALA A 501 12.70 5.51 28.07
N GLY A 502 12.82 5.44 29.39
CA GLY A 502 13.97 4.76 30.03
C GLY A 502 13.97 3.25 29.79
N THR A 503 12.81 2.60 29.92
CA THR A 503 12.71 1.15 29.68
C THR A 503 12.95 0.79 28.22
N SER A 504 12.39 1.54 27.27
CA SER A 504 12.59 1.30 25.83
C SER A 504 14.05 1.49 25.42
N THR A 505 14.71 2.54 25.93
CA THR A 505 16.14 2.82 25.69
C THR A 505 17.04 1.72 26.25
N VAL A 506 16.81 1.29 27.51
CA VAL A 506 17.58 0.20 28.12
C VAL A 506 17.42 -1.10 27.32
N LEU A 507 16.20 -1.45 26.93
CA LEU A 507 15.94 -2.63 26.10
C LEU A 507 16.63 -2.54 24.74
N ALA A 508 16.63 -1.38 24.10
CA ALA A 508 17.34 -1.18 22.84
C ALA A 508 18.86 -1.36 23.00
N LEU A 509 19.46 -0.81 24.07
CA LEU A 509 20.89 -1.00 24.37
C LEU A 509 21.22 -2.46 24.67
N LEU A 510 20.38 -3.18 25.41
CA LEU A 510 20.53 -4.62 25.66
C LEU A 510 20.44 -5.42 24.35
N ALA A 511 19.54 -5.05 23.45
CA ALA A 511 19.43 -5.67 22.13
C ALA A 511 20.70 -5.48 21.28
N PHE A 512 21.27 -4.26 21.29
CA PHE A 512 22.56 -3.99 20.64
C PHE A 512 23.70 -4.79 21.25
N ALA A 513 23.77 -4.85 22.58
CA ALA A 513 24.78 -5.65 23.29
C ALA A 513 24.65 -7.14 22.97
N ALA A 514 23.44 -7.69 22.95
CA ALA A 514 23.16 -9.06 22.57
C ALA A 514 23.56 -9.34 21.11
N ALA A 515 23.19 -8.46 20.18
CA ALA A 515 23.57 -8.58 18.77
C ALA A 515 25.11 -8.54 18.61
N TYR A 516 25.80 -7.65 19.33
CA TYR A 516 27.26 -7.56 19.29
C TYR A 516 27.95 -8.81 19.88
N GLN A 517 27.42 -9.38 20.99
CA GLN A 517 27.94 -10.61 21.55
C GLN A 517 27.79 -11.80 20.60
N ILE A 518 26.65 -11.88 19.89
CA ILE A 518 26.36 -13.00 19.00
C ILE A 518 27.11 -12.87 17.67
N TYR A 519 27.14 -11.71 17.07
CA TYR A 519 27.64 -11.50 15.70
C TYR A 519 29.00 -10.81 15.63
N GLY A 520 29.33 -9.91 16.58
CA GLY A 520 30.56 -9.11 16.57
C GLY A 520 31.79 -9.88 17.06
N ARG A 521 31.63 -10.81 18.00
CA ARG A 521 32.73 -11.62 18.57
C ARG A 521 32.95 -12.96 17.88
N HIS A 522 32.39 -13.18 16.69
CA HIS A 522 32.51 -14.44 15.93
C HIS A 522 32.10 -15.74 16.68
N ARG A 523 31.38 -15.62 17.80
CA ARG A 523 31.07 -16.77 18.66
C ARG A 523 29.98 -17.68 18.13
N LEU A 524 29.11 -17.18 17.26
CA LEU A 524 28.06 -17.98 16.63
C LEU A 524 28.04 -17.74 15.12
N ARG A 525 28.68 -18.62 14.35
CA ARG A 525 28.50 -18.68 12.90
C ARG A 525 27.04 -18.99 12.59
N ALA A 526 26.48 -18.46 11.48
CA ALA A 526 25.12 -18.74 11.02
C ALA A 526 24.75 -20.24 11.02
N ALA A 527 25.74 -21.12 10.82
CA ALA A 527 25.61 -22.58 10.92
C ALA A 527 25.28 -23.08 12.33
N MET A 528 25.73 -22.39 13.38
CA MET A 528 25.42 -22.79 14.78
C MET A 528 24.00 -22.36 15.17
N GLN A 529 23.51 -21.23 14.69
CA GLN A 529 22.11 -20.83 14.89
C GLN A 529 21.13 -21.83 14.26
N GLN A 530 21.45 -22.32 13.08
CA GLN A 530 20.68 -23.35 12.38
C GLN A 530 20.64 -24.68 13.14
N ARG A 531 21.71 -25.01 13.88
CA ARG A 531 21.79 -26.20 14.71
C ARG A 531 21.10 -26.04 16.07
N SER A 532 21.20 -24.87 16.72
CA SER A 532 20.70 -24.67 18.10
C SER A 532 19.18 -24.44 18.17
N PHE A 533 18.56 -23.83 17.15
CA PHE A 533 17.11 -23.55 17.10
C PHE A 533 16.35 -24.39 16.07
N GLY A 534 17.00 -25.32 15.40
CA GLY A 534 16.50 -26.36 14.51
C GLY A 534 15.16 -26.08 13.80
N PHE A 535 14.08 -26.59 14.37
CA PHE A 535 12.73 -26.44 13.80
C PHE A 535 12.22 -24.99 13.83
N LEU A 536 12.35 -24.30 14.98
CA LEU A 536 11.83 -22.93 15.14
C LEU A 536 12.53 -21.95 14.19
N TYR A 537 13.86 -22.03 14.08
CA TYR A 537 14.60 -21.21 13.09
C TYR A 537 14.11 -21.47 11.67
N ARG A 538 13.85 -22.71 11.29
CA ARG A 538 13.36 -23.06 9.95
C ARG A 538 11.98 -22.48 9.68
N VAL A 539 11.06 -22.56 10.64
CA VAL A 539 9.71 -21.99 10.51
C VAL A 539 9.77 -20.48 10.33
N VAL A 540 10.54 -19.77 11.17
CA VAL A 540 10.65 -18.31 11.11
C VAL A 540 11.39 -17.87 9.84
N TYR A 541 12.48 -18.54 9.45
CA TYR A 541 13.23 -18.24 8.21
C TYR A 541 12.36 -18.39 6.97
N ASN A 542 11.50 -19.41 6.92
CA ASN A 542 10.52 -19.62 5.87
C ASN A 542 9.22 -18.82 6.09
N LYS A 543 9.26 -17.76 6.91
CA LYS A 543 8.15 -16.80 7.05
C LYS A 543 6.84 -17.48 7.50
N PHE A 544 6.94 -18.46 8.37
CA PHE A 544 5.82 -19.27 8.86
C PHE A 544 5.05 -20.01 7.76
N TYR A 545 5.67 -20.23 6.61
CA TYR A 545 5.06 -20.88 5.43
C TYR A 545 3.79 -20.20 4.91
N VAL A 546 3.63 -18.90 5.10
CA VAL A 546 2.45 -18.15 4.62
C VAL A 546 2.42 -18.09 3.10
N ASP A 547 3.58 -17.96 2.44
CA ASP A 547 3.68 -17.97 0.97
C ASP A 547 3.24 -19.32 0.38
N GLU A 548 3.62 -20.43 1.02
CA GLU A 548 3.25 -21.79 0.63
C GLU A 548 1.75 -22.04 0.84
N LEU A 549 1.18 -21.53 1.93
CA LEU A 549 -0.26 -21.59 2.18
C LEU A 549 -1.06 -20.88 1.09
N TYR A 550 -0.60 -19.70 0.67
CA TYR A 550 -1.22 -18.95 -0.43
C TYR A 550 -1.03 -19.67 -1.78
N GLY A 551 0.13 -20.29 -2.01
CA GLY A 551 0.37 -21.14 -3.16
C GLY A 551 -0.64 -22.29 -3.24
N TYR A 552 -0.81 -23.02 -2.13
CA TYR A 552 -1.78 -24.11 -2.02
C TYR A 552 -3.22 -23.63 -2.28
N PHE A 553 -3.61 -22.50 -1.67
CA PHE A 553 -4.93 -21.93 -1.89
C PHE A 553 -5.16 -21.55 -3.36
N ARG A 554 -4.20 -20.88 -4.00
CA ARG A 554 -4.25 -20.52 -5.40
C ARG A 554 -4.42 -21.74 -6.30
N GLU A 555 -3.62 -22.77 -6.11
CA GLU A 555 -3.64 -23.96 -6.95
C GLU A 555 -4.92 -24.77 -6.76
N ARG A 556 -5.35 -24.92 -5.51
CA ARG A 556 -6.50 -25.78 -5.21
C ARG A 556 -7.85 -25.11 -5.48
N PHE A 557 -7.98 -23.85 -5.05
CA PHE A 557 -9.27 -23.15 -5.14
C PHE A 557 -9.37 -22.30 -6.40
N VAL A 558 -8.39 -21.43 -6.68
CA VAL A 558 -8.51 -20.51 -7.82
C VAL A 558 -8.39 -21.27 -9.13
N TYR A 559 -7.32 -22.05 -9.32
CA TYR A 559 -7.17 -22.83 -10.56
C TYR A 559 -8.16 -23.99 -10.63
N GLY A 560 -8.51 -24.63 -9.51
CA GLY A 560 -9.55 -25.64 -9.48
C GLY A 560 -10.90 -25.09 -9.94
N THR A 561 -11.31 -23.94 -9.42
CA THR A 561 -12.54 -23.25 -9.84
C THR A 561 -12.46 -22.82 -11.31
N ALA A 562 -11.32 -22.30 -11.75
CA ALA A 562 -11.12 -21.91 -13.17
C ALA A 562 -11.29 -23.10 -14.13
N VAL A 563 -10.82 -24.29 -13.76
CA VAL A 563 -11.01 -25.52 -14.55
C VAL A 563 -12.50 -25.91 -14.62
N ILE A 564 -13.21 -25.80 -13.49
CA ILE A 564 -14.65 -26.07 -13.45
C ILE A 564 -15.43 -25.08 -14.33
N LEU A 565 -15.14 -23.78 -14.18
CA LEU A 565 -15.78 -22.74 -14.99
C LEU A 565 -15.51 -22.90 -16.47
N LYS A 566 -14.27 -23.25 -16.84
CA LYS A 566 -13.91 -23.58 -18.23
C LYS A 566 -14.72 -24.76 -18.74
N TRP A 567 -14.87 -25.80 -17.94
CA TRP A 567 -15.68 -26.96 -18.33
C TRP A 567 -17.16 -26.57 -18.51
N VAL A 568 -17.72 -25.75 -17.63
CA VAL A 568 -19.09 -25.24 -17.75
C VAL A 568 -19.24 -24.42 -19.03
N ASP A 569 -18.31 -23.54 -19.33
CA ASP A 569 -18.31 -22.71 -20.53
C ASP A 569 -18.28 -23.56 -21.80
N GLU A 570 -17.27 -24.43 -21.94
CA GLU A 570 -17.07 -25.27 -23.14
C GLU A 570 -18.16 -26.35 -23.32
N LYS A 571 -18.64 -26.95 -22.23
CA LYS A 571 -19.57 -28.10 -22.33
C LYS A 571 -21.03 -27.72 -22.22
N ILE A 572 -21.36 -26.73 -21.41
CA ILE A 572 -22.74 -26.30 -21.21
C ILE A 572 -23.08 -25.17 -22.17
N PHE A 573 -22.42 -24.03 -22.08
CA PHE A 573 -22.79 -22.88 -22.91
C PHE A 573 -22.46 -23.11 -24.38
N ASP A 574 -21.24 -23.40 -24.72
CA ASP A 574 -20.84 -23.71 -26.11
C ASP A 574 -21.50 -24.99 -26.63
N GLY A 575 -21.64 -25.99 -25.76
CA GLY A 575 -22.34 -27.24 -26.10
C GLY A 575 -23.80 -27.01 -26.48
N ILE A 576 -24.55 -26.20 -25.74
CA ILE A 576 -25.93 -25.85 -26.06
C ILE A 576 -26.00 -25.02 -27.34
N MET A 577 -25.16 -24.02 -27.49
CA MET A 577 -25.16 -23.15 -28.69
C MET A 577 -24.80 -23.93 -29.96
N ASN A 578 -23.75 -24.75 -29.89
CA ASN A 578 -23.35 -25.62 -31.00
C ASN A 578 -24.40 -26.70 -31.30
N GLY A 579 -25.04 -27.26 -30.23
CA GLY A 579 -26.13 -28.21 -30.36
C GLY A 579 -27.36 -27.63 -31.06
N LEU A 580 -27.75 -26.39 -30.71
CA LEU A 580 -28.82 -25.66 -31.39
C LEU A 580 -28.47 -25.39 -32.87
N GLY A 581 -27.22 -25.04 -33.15
CA GLY A 581 -26.72 -24.86 -34.51
C GLY A 581 -26.76 -26.18 -35.32
N ALA A 582 -26.28 -27.26 -34.73
CA ALA A 582 -26.32 -28.59 -35.35
C ALA A 582 -27.76 -29.09 -35.59
N TYR A 583 -28.65 -28.86 -34.59
CA TYR A 583 -30.07 -29.17 -34.75
C TYR A 583 -30.71 -28.36 -35.87
N GLY A 584 -30.42 -27.07 -35.98
CA GLY A 584 -30.90 -26.21 -37.07
C GLY A 584 -30.43 -26.69 -38.45
N LEU A 585 -29.18 -27.13 -38.58
CA LEU A 585 -28.63 -27.72 -39.80
C LEU A 585 -29.31 -29.05 -40.16
N ALA A 586 -29.46 -29.93 -39.17
CA ALA A 586 -30.14 -31.22 -39.38
C ALA A 586 -31.62 -31.04 -39.78
N MET A 587 -32.32 -30.08 -39.17
CA MET A 587 -33.69 -29.72 -39.58
C MET A 587 -33.73 -29.14 -40.98
N SER A 588 -32.73 -28.35 -41.36
CA SER A 588 -32.61 -27.81 -42.73
C SER A 588 -32.44 -28.91 -43.75
N GLU A 589 -31.62 -29.93 -43.46
CA GLU A 589 -31.46 -31.12 -44.35
C GLU A 589 -32.76 -31.86 -44.51
N VAL A 590 -33.47 -32.17 -43.43
CA VAL A 590 -34.78 -32.84 -43.45
C VAL A 590 -35.81 -32.04 -44.24
N LEU A 591 -35.84 -30.71 -44.05
CA LEU A 591 -36.74 -29.84 -44.80
C LEU A 591 -36.38 -29.79 -46.31
N THR A 592 -35.09 -29.81 -46.62
CA THR A 592 -34.61 -29.83 -48.03
C THR A 592 -34.98 -31.13 -48.74
N GLU A 593 -34.93 -32.28 -48.07
CA GLU A 593 -35.40 -33.56 -48.63
C GLU A 593 -36.90 -33.55 -48.96
N ASN A 594 -37.69 -32.75 -48.25
CA ASN A 594 -39.12 -32.58 -48.58
C ASN A 594 -39.37 -31.74 -49.84
N VAL A 595 -38.37 -30.95 -50.26
CA VAL A 595 -38.44 -30.10 -51.48
C VAL A 595 -37.74 -30.82 -52.66
N ASN A 596 -38.25 -31.98 -53.03
CA ASN A 596 -37.66 -32.88 -54.05
C ASN A 596 -38.31 -32.82 -55.46
N GLY A 597 -39.20 -31.85 -55.70
CA GLY A 597 -39.91 -31.69 -56.98
C GLY A 597 -41.09 -32.66 -57.19
N GLN A 598 -41.39 -33.55 -56.25
CA GLN A 598 -42.53 -34.46 -56.33
C GLN A 598 -43.82 -33.82 -55.84
N ALA A 599 -44.66 -33.36 -56.76
CA ALA A 599 -45.94 -32.67 -56.45
C ALA A 599 -46.81 -33.48 -55.48
N GLN A 600 -46.81 -34.78 -55.57
CA GLN A 600 -47.57 -35.69 -54.68
C GLN A 600 -47.16 -35.57 -53.22
N ARG A 601 -45.84 -35.44 -52.93
CA ARG A 601 -45.35 -35.25 -51.55
C ARG A 601 -45.77 -33.89 -50.99
N TYR A 602 -45.73 -32.85 -51.81
CA TYR A 602 -46.13 -31.49 -51.37
C TYR A 602 -47.61 -31.46 -50.99
N VAL A 603 -48.43 -32.14 -51.77
CA VAL A 603 -49.88 -32.26 -51.49
C VAL A 603 -50.08 -33.01 -50.17
N VAL A 604 -49.36 -34.10 -49.90
CA VAL A 604 -49.47 -34.84 -48.62
C VAL A 604 -49.05 -33.98 -47.42
N VAL A 605 -47.91 -33.28 -47.53
CA VAL A 605 -47.44 -32.39 -46.46
C VAL A 605 -48.40 -31.27 -46.21
N PHE A 606 -48.96 -30.65 -47.27
CA PHE A 606 -49.95 -29.58 -47.17
C PHE A 606 -51.24 -30.10 -46.48
N TYR A 607 -51.80 -31.23 -46.92
CA TYR A 607 -52.99 -31.79 -46.26
C TYR A 607 -52.72 -32.24 -44.81
N THR A 608 -51.56 -32.77 -44.50
CA THR A 608 -51.16 -33.08 -43.13
C THR A 608 -51.15 -31.82 -42.26
N GLY A 609 -50.56 -30.73 -42.77
CA GLY A 609 -50.54 -29.43 -42.07
C GLY A 609 -51.94 -28.88 -41.84
N VAL A 610 -52.81 -28.96 -42.86
CA VAL A 610 -54.22 -28.55 -42.75
C VAL A 610 -55.00 -29.38 -41.72
N VAL A 611 -54.79 -30.70 -41.70
CA VAL A 611 -55.40 -31.59 -40.73
C VAL A 611 -54.96 -31.26 -39.29
N ILE A 612 -53.65 -31.01 -39.08
CA ILE A 612 -53.11 -30.59 -37.76
C ILE A 612 -53.75 -29.28 -37.32
N LEU A 613 -53.82 -28.28 -38.21
CA LEU A 613 -54.47 -27.00 -37.91
C LEU A 613 -55.97 -27.13 -37.59
N LEU A 614 -56.68 -27.99 -38.33
CA LEU A 614 -58.10 -28.28 -38.06
C LEU A 614 -58.26 -29.00 -36.72
N CYS A 615 -57.43 -29.97 -36.38
CA CYS A 615 -57.46 -30.64 -35.09
C CYS A 615 -57.16 -29.64 -33.95
N TYR A 616 -56.22 -28.71 -34.15
CA TYR A 616 -55.90 -27.67 -33.19
C TYR A 616 -57.07 -26.67 -33.04
N ALA A 617 -57.69 -26.24 -34.14
CA ALA A 617 -58.85 -25.35 -34.10
C ALA A 617 -60.06 -26.04 -33.44
N LEU A 618 -60.31 -27.32 -33.74
CA LEU A 618 -61.35 -28.12 -33.09
C LEU A 618 -61.09 -28.28 -31.59
N TYR A 619 -59.84 -28.55 -31.21
CA TYR A 619 -59.47 -28.61 -29.79
C TYR A 619 -59.84 -27.31 -29.06
N TRP A 620 -59.44 -26.16 -29.63
CA TRP A 620 -59.77 -24.86 -29.04
C TRP A 620 -61.29 -24.56 -29.10
N ALA A 621 -61.99 -24.94 -30.16
CA ALA A 621 -63.44 -24.78 -30.26
C ALA A 621 -64.18 -25.62 -29.17
N VAL A 622 -63.71 -26.84 -28.93
CA VAL A 622 -64.25 -27.69 -27.82
C VAL A 622 -63.96 -27.09 -26.46
N GLN A 623 -62.77 -26.54 -26.25
CA GLN A 623 -62.43 -25.85 -24.99
C GLN A 623 -63.29 -24.61 -24.76
N VAL A 624 -63.52 -23.81 -25.79
CA VAL A 624 -64.44 -22.63 -25.74
C VAL A 624 -65.87 -23.04 -25.48
N LEU A 625 -66.38 -24.13 -26.15
CA LEU A 625 -67.73 -24.65 -25.92
C LEU A 625 -67.91 -25.20 -24.50
N MET A 626 -66.89 -25.90 -23.96
CA MET A 626 -66.91 -26.36 -22.57
C MET A 626 -66.89 -25.18 -21.59
N TYR A 627 -66.15 -24.13 -21.91
CA TYR A 627 -66.08 -22.92 -21.07
C TYR A 627 -67.45 -22.18 -21.09
N LEU A 628 -68.06 -22.03 -22.28
CA LEU A 628 -69.38 -21.41 -22.41
C LEU A 628 -70.52 -22.28 -21.88
N GLY A 629 -70.46 -23.62 -22.06
CA GLY A 629 -71.45 -24.56 -21.52
C GLY A 629 -71.40 -24.71 -20.00
N GLY A 630 -70.23 -24.56 -19.39
CA GLY A 630 -70.05 -24.56 -17.93
C GLY A 630 -70.59 -23.26 -17.27
N GLY A 631 -70.83 -22.19 -18.03
CA GLY A 631 -71.45 -20.97 -17.57
C GLY A 631 -72.98 -20.96 -17.59
N LEU A 632 -73.64 -21.95 -18.25
CA LEU A 632 -75.09 -22.09 -18.33
C LEU A 632 -75.68 -23.05 -17.30
N LEU A 633 -74.86 -23.70 -16.47
CA LEU A 633 -75.23 -24.62 -15.38
C LEU A 633 -74.82 -24.10 -14.00
N ARG A 634 -74.55 -22.81 -13.84
CA ARG A 634 -74.50 -22.12 -12.55
C ARG A 634 -75.58 -21.10 -12.38
#